data_497539f8c8fde45219cc1d5350a60d41
#
_entry.id   497539f8c8fde45219cc1d5350a60d41
#
_cell.length_a   1.000
_cell.length_b   1.000
_cell.length_c   1.000
_cell.angle_alpha   90.00
_cell.angle_beta   90.00
_cell.angle_gamma   90.00
#
_symmetry.space_group_name_H-M   'P 1'
#
loop_
_entity.id
_entity.type
_entity.pdbx_description
1 polymer ?
#
loop_
_entity_poly.entity_id
_entity_poly.type
_entity_poly.pdbx_seq_one_letter_code
_entity_poly.pdbx_strand_id
1 'polypeptide(L)'
;MATTDVEAPPAATPELPDYLLDPNAVLNDTGANWRYGQPPDYSGTRKVYGETKTKNHEPGSLPFLVENLVKNWEIEASFKTSISDWRTIDHSNYTFSVNGGPPQSAEHMLSVGTYNAIIAPNEFYSPEHADFASSHKTFKRMMPAFAWEVLEVYSGPPLVAFKWRHWGEMKRDYVSLNDKGEKVTVPAHGATIDIQGVTIARVNASMQIQSIETFFDPLEMFRQIAPNGIPGKTTVATEGGAEACPFLAGKE
;
A
#
# COMPACT_ATOMS: atom_id res chain seq x y z
N MET A 1 -23.36 -2.13 -61.22
CA MET A 1 -22.59 -3.01 -60.30
C MET A 1 -22.59 -2.33 -58.95
N ALA A 2 -23.34 -2.88 -58.01
CA ALA A 2 -23.38 -2.34 -56.64
C ALA A 2 -22.23 -2.97 -55.86
N THR A 3 -21.29 -2.16 -55.38
CA THR A 3 -20.25 -2.57 -54.46
C THR A 3 -20.88 -2.69 -53.06
N THR A 4 -21.00 -3.91 -52.57
CA THR A 4 -21.36 -4.18 -51.18
C THR A 4 -20.13 -3.86 -50.32
N ASP A 5 -20.18 -2.75 -49.57
CA ASP A 5 -19.27 -2.47 -48.48
C ASP A 5 -19.46 -3.55 -47.40
N VAL A 6 -18.50 -4.44 -47.27
CA VAL A 6 -18.45 -5.41 -46.19
C VAL A 6 -17.85 -4.66 -44.97
N GLU A 7 -18.73 -4.29 -44.05
CA GLU A 7 -18.35 -3.70 -42.77
C GLU A 7 -17.43 -4.70 -42.02
N ALA A 8 -16.20 -4.28 -41.66
CA ALA A 8 -15.26 -5.10 -40.93
C ALA A 8 -15.86 -5.45 -39.54
N PRO A 9 -15.71 -6.68 -39.05
CA PRO A 9 -16.23 -7.05 -37.75
C PRO A 9 -15.60 -6.15 -36.66
N PRO A 10 -16.39 -5.75 -35.64
CA PRO A 10 -15.88 -4.91 -34.55
C PRO A 10 -14.66 -5.59 -33.90
N ALA A 11 -13.61 -4.81 -33.71
CA ALA A 11 -12.41 -5.28 -33.04
C ALA A 11 -12.78 -5.87 -31.65
N ALA A 12 -12.34 -7.11 -31.36
CA ALA A 12 -12.60 -7.74 -30.09
C ALA A 12 -12.05 -6.84 -28.96
N THR A 13 -12.88 -6.55 -27.98
CA THR A 13 -12.44 -5.82 -26.77
C THR A 13 -11.28 -6.61 -26.15
N PRO A 14 -10.12 -6.01 -25.90
CA PRO A 14 -9.00 -6.73 -25.30
C PRO A 14 -9.41 -7.32 -23.96
N GLU A 15 -9.11 -8.59 -23.75
CA GLU A 15 -9.38 -9.27 -22.50
C GLU A 15 -8.57 -8.62 -21.38
N LEU A 16 -9.22 -8.35 -20.24
CA LEU A 16 -8.55 -7.75 -19.09
C LEU A 16 -7.55 -8.73 -18.49
N PRO A 17 -6.36 -8.28 -18.06
CA PRO A 17 -5.42 -9.12 -17.34
C PRO A 17 -6.04 -9.75 -16.09
N ASP A 18 -5.67 -10.99 -15.77
CA ASP A 18 -6.18 -11.74 -14.63
C ASP A 18 -5.94 -11.06 -13.28
N TYR A 19 -4.83 -10.33 -13.13
CA TYR A 19 -4.52 -9.56 -11.90
C TYR A 19 -5.50 -8.39 -11.64
N LEU A 20 -6.36 -8.05 -12.59
CA LEU A 20 -7.49 -7.14 -12.37
C LEU A 20 -8.75 -7.86 -11.90
N LEU A 21 -8.85 -9.16 -12.17
CA LEU A 21 -10.06 -9.96 -11.94
C LEU A 21 -9.97 -10.82 -10.68
N ASP A 22 -8.76 -11.21 -10.27
CA ASP A 22 -8.48 -12.04 -9.10
C ASP A 22 -7.42 -11.37 -8.20
N PRO A 23 -7.70 -11.11 -6.92
CA PRO A 23 -6.74 -10.51 -5.98
C PRO A 23 -5.53 -11.41 -5.66
N ASN A 24 -5.54 -12.65 -6.11
CA ASN A 24 -4.50 -13.65 -5.88
C ASN A 24 -3.84 -14.13 -7.18
N ALA A 25 -4.11 -13.49 -8.31
CA ALA A 25 -3.65 -13.95 -9.63
C ALA A 25 -2.13 -14.19 -9.67
N VAL A 26 -1.34 -13.24 -9.14
CA VAL A 26 0.12 -13.32 -9.16
C VAL A 26 0.70 -14.42 -8.24
N LEU A 27 -0.06 -14.96 -7.30
CA LEU A 27 0.36 -16.12 -6.48
C LEU A 27 0.48 -17.39 -7.30
N ASN A 28 -0.20 -17.46 -8.45
CA ASN A 28 -0.22 -18.60 -9.36
C ASN A 28 0.88 -18.52 -10.43
N ASP A 29 1.74 -17.49 -10.41
CA ASP A 29 2.78 -17.30 -11.41
C ASP A 29 3.84 -18.40 -11.33
N THR A 30 3.85 -19.28 -12.33
CA THR A 30 4.82 -20.35 -12.45
C THR A 30 6.18 -19.80 -12.89
N GLY A 31 7.24 -20.20 -12.19
CA GLY A 31 8.61 -19.78 -12.52
C GLY A 31 9.03 -18.43 -11.95
N ALA A 32 8.16 -17.72 -11.23
CA ALA A 32 8.54 -16.50 -10.52
C ALA A 32 9.52 -16.81 -9.37
N ASN A 33 10.46 -15.89 -9.17
CA ASN A 33 11.47 -16.00 -8.11
C ASN A 33 10.91 -15.44 -6.79
N TRP A 34 10.44 -16.33 -5.94
CA TRP A 34 9.87 -15.97 -4.64
C TRP A 34 10.94 -15.81 -3.56
N ARG A 35 10.87 -14.75 -2.77
CA ARG A 35 11.84 -14.39 -1.72
C ARG A 35 12.06 -15.51 -0.69
N TYR A 36 11.06 -16.29 -0.39
CA TYR A 36 11.13 -17.41 0.56
C TYR A 36 10.99 -18.79 -0.12
N GLY A 37 11.30 -18.87 -1.44
CA GLY A 37 11.30 -20.09 -2.22
C GLY A 37 9.91 -20.59 -2.65
N GLN A 38 8.84 -19.93 -2.19
CA GLN A 38 7.46 -20.24 -2.52
C GLN A 38 6.56 -19.00 -2.43
N PRO A 39 5.39 -18.99 -3.07
CA PRO A 39 4.40 -17.93 -2.91
C PRO A 39 4.03 -17.74 -1.44
N PRO A 40 3.77 -16.48 -1.00
CA PRO A 40 3.31 -16.21 0.36
C PRO A 40 1.87 -16.69 0.58
N ASP A 41 1.54 -17.05 1.83
CA ASP A 41 0.17 -17.37 2.23
C ASP A 41 -0.58 -16.08 2.63
N TYR A 42 -1.56 -15.69 1.82
CA TYR A 42 -2.47 -14.56 2.09
C TYR A 42 -3.84 -14.98 2.64
N SER A 43 -4.07 -16.27 2.91
CA SER A 43 -5.38 -16.79 3.36
C SER A 43 -5.90 -16.08 4.61
N GLY A 44 -5.04 -15.86 5.60
CA GLY A 44 -5.38 -15.11 6.81
C GLY A 44 -5.78 -13.65 6.54
N THR A 45 -5.04 -12.96 5.68
CA THR A 45 -5.34 -11.58 5.28
C THR A 45 -6.64 -11.50 4.48
N ARG A 46 -6.87 -12.44 3.55
CA ARG A 46 -8.11 -12.51 2.77
C ARG A 46 -9.34 -12.83 3.64
N LYS A 47 -9.16 -13.67 4.67
CA LYS A 47 -10.21 -13.95 5.65
C LYS A 47 -10.59 -12.67 6.42
N VAL A 48 -9.62 -11.97 7.01
CA VAL A 48 -9.86 -10.70 7.73
C VAL A 48 -10.51 -9.68 6.80
N TYR A 49 -10.01 -9.54 5.56
CA TYR A 49 -10.63 -8.68 4.55
C TYR A 49 -12.11 -9.05 4.32
N GLY A 50 -12.42 -10.32 4.08
CA GLY A 50 -13.80 -10.77 3.83
C GLY A 50 -14.75 -10.51 4.98
N GLU A 51 -14.28 -10.64 6.22
CA GLU A 51 -15.07 -10.47 7.45
C GLU A 51 -15.25 -9.01 7.88
N THR A 52 -14.27 -8.11 7.56
CA THR A 52 -14.19 -6.78 8.16
C THR A 52 -14.08 -5.62 7.18
N LYS A 53 -14.13 -5.87 5.87
CA LYS A 53 -14.21 -4.82 4.84
C LYS A 53 -15.50 -4.01 4.97
N THR A 54 -15.45 -2.75 4.60
CA THR A 54 -16.59 -1.84 4.65
C THR A 54 -17.26 -1.63 3.29
N LYS A 55 -16.60 -2.02 2.20
CA LYS A 55 -17.10 -1.88 0.83
C LYS A 55 -17.27 -3.23 0.14
N ASN A 56 -18.29 -3.33 -0.69
CA ASN A 56 -18.51 -4.43 -1.60
C ASN A 56 -18.54 -3.84 -3.03
N HIS A 57 -17.54 -4.19 -3.83
CA HIS A 57 -17.45 -3.71 -5.21
C HIS A 57 -17.98 -4.78 -6.14
N GLU A 58 -18.85 -4.38 -7.07
CA GLU A 58 -19.38 -5.27 -8.11
C GLU A 58 -18.24 -5.78 -8.99
N PRO A 59 -18.20 -7.08 -9.30
CA PRO A 59 -17.21 -7.65 -10.20
C PRO A 59 -17.14 -6.87 -11.54
N GLY A 60 -15.92 -6.54 -11.96
CA GLY A 60 -15.68 -5.76 -13.20
C GLY A 60 -15.88 -4.25 -13.05
N SER A 61 -16.38 -3.75 -11.91
CA SER A 61 -16.43 -2.30 -11.66
C SER A 61 -15.02 -1.73 -11.47
N LEU A 62 -14.85 -0.43 -11.77
CA LEU A 62 -13.54 0.22 -11.62
C LEU A 62 -12.96 0.08 -10.21
N PRO A 63 -13.70 0.26 -9.09
CA PRO A 63 -13.18 0.01 -7.76
C PRO A 63 -12.71 -1.43 -7.54
N PHE A 64 -13.42 -2.42 -8.10
CA PHE A 64 -13.03 -3.83 -8.04
C PHE A 64 -11.69 -4.07 -8.77
N LEU A 65 -11.53 -3.52 -9.98
CA LEU A 65 -10.32 -3.66 -10.78
C LEU A 65 -9.12 -3.00 -10.09
N VAL A 66 -9.30 -1.78 -9.57
CA VAL A 66 -8.26 -1.04 -8.83
C VAL A 66 -7.84 -1.82 -7.59
N GLU A 67 -8.79 -2.34 -6.83
CA GLU A 67 -8.52 -3.10 -5.61
C GLU A 67 -7.70 -4.36 -5.89
N ASN A 68 -8.04 -5.11 -6.94
CA ASN A 68 -7.30 -6.30 -7.31
C ASN A 68 -5.89 -5.96 -7.84
N LEU A 69 -5.76 -4.92 -8.65
CA LEU A 69 -4.47 -4.46 -9.16
C LEU A 69 -3.50 -4.14 -8.01
N VAL A 70 -3.95 -3.36 -7.02
CA VAL A 70 -3.11 -2.99 -5.87
C VAL A 70 -2.73 -4.19 -5.02
N LYS A 71 -3.66 -5.13 -4.78
CA LYS A 71 -3.38 -6.36 -4.02
C LYS A 71 -2.34 -7.23 -4.71
N ASN A 72 -2.40 -7.36 -6.03
CA ASN A 72 -1.41 -8.13 -6.79
C ASN A 72 -0.06 -7.40 -6.85
N TRP A 73 -0.04 -6.08 -7.07
CA TRP A 73 1.18 -5.27 -7.02
C TRP A 73 1.88 -5.37 -5.65
N GLU A 74 1.13 -5.31 -4.53
CA GLU A 74 1.70 -5.45 -3.18
C GLU A 74 2.38 -6.81 -2.98
N ILE A 75 1.77 -7.89 -3.48
CA ILE A 75 2.35 -9.24 -3.42
C ILE A 75 3.66 -9.28 -4.21
N GLU A 76 3.69 -8.73 -5.42
CA GLU A 76 4.90 -8.69 -6.26
C GLU A 76 6.01 -7.89 -5.58
N ALA A 77 5.72 -6.66 -5.16
CA ALA A 77 6.69 -5.76 -4.53
C ALA A 77 7.25 -6.30 -3.21
N SER A 78 6.45 -7.09 -2.48
CA SER A 78 6.84 -7.65 -1.19
C SER A 78 7.55 -9.01 -1.30
N PHE A 79 7.27 -9.82 -2.31
CA PHE A 79 7.68 -11.23 -2.29
C PHE A 79 8.39 -11.73 -3.54
N LYS A 80 8.29 -11.06 -4.70
CA LYS A 80 9.07 -11.43 -5.88
C LYS A 80 10.44 -10.75 -5.85
N THR A 81 11.51 -11.48 -6.20
CA THR A 81 12.89 -10.99 -6.10
C THR A 81 13.48 -10.52 -7.43
N SER A 82 12.71 -10.62 -8.51
CA SER A 82 13.09 -10.11 -9.83
C SER A 82 12.04 -9.13 -10.33
N ILE A 83 12.46 -7.96 -10.77
CA ILE A 83 11.56 -6.95 -11.36
C ILE A 83 10.87 -7.51 -12.61
N SER A 84 11.56 -8.34 -13.41
CA SER A 84 10.95 -8.98 -14.58
C SER A 84 9.73 -9.85 -14.26
N ASP A 85 9.59 -10.29 -13.00
CA ASP A 85 8.46 -11.08 -12.54
C ASP A 85 7.26 -10.23 -12.08
N TRP A 86 7.44 -8.88 -12.00
CA TRP A 86 6.37 -7.95 -11.62
C TRP A 86 5.54 -7.60 -12.85
N ARG A 87 4.53 -8.34 -13.15
CA ARG A 87 3.71 -8.14 -14.36
C ARG A 87 2.62 -7.06 -14.21
N THR A 88 2.40 -6.55 -12.98
CA THR A 88 1.46 -5.45 -12.72
C THR A 88 2.02 -4.07 -13.08
N ILE A 89 3.32 -3.93 -13.38
CA ILE A 89 3.97 -2.66 -13.67
C ILE A 89 4.45 -2.55 -15.12
N ASP A 90 4.54 -1.33 -15.62
CA ASP A 90 5.26 -0.99 -16.86
C ASP A 90 6.74 -0.81 -16.52
N HIS A 91 7.56 -1.80 -16.82
CA HIS A 91 8.98 -1.85 -16.45
C HIS A 91 9.81 -0.65 -16.95
N SER A 92 9.38 -0.01 -18.04
CA SER A 92 10.10 1.11 -18.64
C SER A 92 9.79 2.45 -17.99
N ASN A 93 8.64 2.55 -17.30
CA ASN A 93 8.11 3.84 -16.83
C ASN A 93 7.72 3.83 -15.34
N TYR A 94 7.87 2.69 -14.65
CA TYR A 94 7.41 2.59 -13.26
C TYR A 94 8.17 3.51 -12.32
N THR A 95 7.40 4.30 -11.56
CA THR A 95 7.88 5.10 -10.43
C THR A 95 6.90 5.04 -9.27
N PHE A 96 7.42 5.25 -8.07
CA PHE A 96 6.65 5.30 -6.83
C PHE A 96 7.08 6.50 -5.98
N SER A 97 6.14 7.27 -5.47
CA SER A 97 6.42 8.38 -4.54
C SER A 97 5.43 8.44 -3.39
N VAL A 98 5.85 9.06 -2.28
CA VAL A 98 5.05 9.21 -1.06
C VAL A 98 5.03 10.68 -0.66
N ASN A 99 3.84 11.23 -0.40
CA ASN A 99 3.64 12.57 0.16
C ASN A 99 4.39 13.68 -0.62
N GLY A 100 4.44 13.58 -1.97
CA GLY A 100 5.14 14.53 -2.81
C GLY A 100 6.66 14.44 -2.74
N GLY A 101 7.21 13.37 -2.15
CA GLY A 101 8.64 13.10 -2.15
C GLY A 101 9.18 12.69 -3.54
N PRO A 102 10.51 12.52 -3.66
CA PRO A 102 11.13 12.16 -4.94
C PRO A 102 10.64 10.79 -5.43
N PRO A 103 10.48 10.61 -6.76
CA PRO A 103 10.12 9.32 -7.32
C PRO A 103 11.22 8.28 -7.09
N GLN A 104 10.80 7.07 -6.72
CA GLN A 104 11.64 5.90 -6.47
C GLN A 104 11.41 4.87 -7.59
N SER A 105 12.44 4.11 -7.96
CA SER A 105 12.31 3.03 -8.94
C SER A 105 11.84 1.72 -8.32
N ALA A 106 11.45 0.76 -9.17
CA ALA A 106 11.13 -0.60 -8.74
C ALA A 106 12.35 -1.30 -8.09
N GLU A 107 13.56 -1.07 -8.63
CA GLU A 107 14.81 -1.62 -8.08
C GLU A 107 15.09 -1.09 -6.68
N HIS A 108 14.84 0.19 -6.44
CA HIS A 108 14.96 0.76 -5.09
C HIS A 108 13.99 0.07 -4.13
N MET A 109 12.70 -0.02 -4.49
CA MET A 109 11.69 -0.69 -3.66
C MET A 109 12.03 -2.16 -3.42
N LEU A 110 12.53 -2.86 -4.44
CA LEU A 110 12.97 -4.25 -4.33
C LEU A 110 14.13 -4.42 -3.35
N SER A 111 15.06 -3.45 -3.32
CA SER A 111 16.24 -3.49 -2.46
C SER A 111 15.92 -3.17 -1.00
N VAL A 112 15.12 -2.13 -0.74
CA VAL A 112 14.84 -1.65 0.63
C VAL A 112 13.58 -2.28 1.24
N GLY A 113 12.64 -2.70 0.43
CA GLY A 113 11.33 -3.21 0.84
C GLY A 113 10.23 -2.16 0.92
N THR A 114 8.99 -2.61 0.82
CA THR A 114 7.82 -1.73 0.76
C THR A 114 7.70 -0.81 1.97
N TYR A 115 7.91 -1.30 3.19
CA TYR A 115 7.84 -0.47 4.41
C TYR A 115 8.93 0.61 4.44
N ASN A 116 10.18 0.25 4.08
CA ASN A 116 11.28 1.21 4.03
C ASN A 116 11.12 2.25 2.91
N ALA A 117 10.42 1.92 1.84
CA ALA A 117 10.13 2.83 0.75
C ALA A 117 9.06 3.89 1.10
N ILE A 118 8.18 3.61 2.09
CA ILE A 118 7.03 4.45 2.42
C ILE A 118 7.12 5.18 3.76
N ILE A 119 8.00 4.74 4.67
CA ILE A 119 8.12 5.30 6.02
C ILE A 119 9.46 6.02 6.16
N ALA A 120 9.42 7.34 6.36
CA ALA A 120 10.59 8.14 6.67
C ALA A 120 11.06 7.92 8.12
N PRO A 121 12.37 8.17 8.44
CA PRO A 121 12.87 8.09 9.82
C PRO A 121 12.02 8.92 10.78
N ASN A 122 11.68 8.34 11.94
CA ASN A 122 10.90 8.98 12.97
C ASN A 122 11.20 8.35 14.35
N GLU A 123 10.57 8.86 15.41
CA GLU A 123 10.79 8.38 16.78
C GLU A 123 10.39 6.91 17.05
N PHE A 124 9.63 6.28 16.15
CA PHE A 124 9.20 4.88 16.27
C PHE A 124 9.97 3.93 15.37
N TYR A 125 10.44 4.43 14.21
CA TYR A 125 10.99 3.61 13.14
C TYR A 125 12.02 4.36 12.30
N SER A 126 13.06 3.66 11.83
CA SER A 126 13.93 4.19 10.80
C SER A 126 14.33 3.12 9.77
N PRO A 127 14.12 3.39 8.46
CA PRO A 127 14.65 2.55 7.39
C PRO A 127 16.17 2.51 7.35
N GLU A 128 16.89 3.46 7.98
CA GLU A 128 18.35 3.46 8.08
C GLU A 128 18.87 2.34 8.99
N HIS A 129 18.02 1.83 9.87
CA HIS A 129 18.35 0.77 10.84
C HIS A 129 17.59 -0.54 10.57
N ALA A 130 16.92 -0.66 9.43
CA ALA A 130 16.14 -1.84 9.07
C ALA A 130 16.37 -2.21 7.59
N ASP A 131 16.86 -3.40 7.33
CA ASP A 131 16.87 -3.97 5.98
C ASP A 131 15.48 -4.48 5.57
N PHE A 132 15.36 -4.99 4.35
CA PHE A 132 14.11 -5.57 3.84
C PHE A 132 13.53 -6.62 4.80
N ALA A 133 14.35 -7.59 5.23
CA ALA A 133 13.88 -8.73 6.02
C ALA A 133 13.42 -8.30 7.41
N SER A 134 14.16 -7.42 8.07
CA SER A 134 13.83 -6.91 9.41
C SER A 134 12.60 -6.01 9.39
N SER A 135 12.45 -5.15 8.37
CA SER A 135 11.26 -4.29 8.22
C SER A 135 9.98 -5.13 8.04
N HIS A 136 10.00 -6.10 7.13
CA HIS A 136 8.89 -7.03 6.93
C HIS A 136 8.57 -7.83 8.20
N LYS A 137 9.61 -8.34 8.89
CA LYS A 137 9.44 -9.08 10.14
C LYS A 137 8.78 -8.22 11.22
N THR A 138 9.18 -6.95 11.35
CA THR A 138 8.60 -6.01 12.32
C THR A 138 7.09 -5.89 12.13
N PHE A 139 6.63 -5.53 10.94
CA PHE A 139 5.22 -5.24 10.70
C PHE A 139 4.36 -6.50 10.54
N LYS A 140 4.84 -7.52 9.80
CA LYS A 140 4.09 -8.79 9.62
C LYS A 140 4.00 -9.62 10.90
N ARG A 141 4.97 -9.52 11.82
CA ARG A 141 4.87 -10.16 13.13
C ARG A 141 3.85 -9.46 14.03
N MET A 142 3.88 -8.14 14.06
CA MET A 142 2.96 -7.33 14.88
C MET A 142 1.51 -7.52 14.42
N MET A 143 1.27 -7.42 13.12
CA MET A 143 -0.04 -7.61 12.47
C MET A 143 0.06 -8.75 11.43
N PRO A 144 -0.20 -10.00 11.83
CA PRO A 144 -0.09 -11.14 10.90
C PRO A 144 -1.06 -11.08 9.72
N ALA A 145 -2.18 -10.39 9.89
CA ALA A 145 -3.12 -10.06 8.83
C ALA A 145 -3.28 -8.54 8.78
N PHE A 146 -2.93 -7.95 7.64
CA PHE A 146 -3.05 -6.52 7.39
C PHE A 146 -3.81 -6.35 6.07
N ALA A 147 -5.13 -6.13 6.21
CA ALA A 147 -6.07 -6.11 5.09
C ALA A 147 -6.11 -4.73 4.43
N TRP A 148 -6.47 -4.69 3.14
CA TRP A 148 -6.52 -3.47 2.35
C TRP A 148 -7.78 -3.45 1.48
N GLU A 149 -8.46 -2.30 1.40
CA GLU A 149 -9.65 -2.09 0.56
C GLU A 149 -9.63 -0.71 -0.12
N VAL A 150 -10.25 -0.64 -1.30
CA VAL A 150 -10.63 0.63 -1.93
C VAL A 150 -11.90 1.14 -1.27
N LEU A 151 -11.90 2.38 -0.81
CA LEU A 151 -13.10 3.03 -0.26
C LEU A 151 -13.89 3.75 -1.35
N GLU A 152 -13.20 4.44 -2.26
CA GLU A 152 -13.80 5.25 -3.32
C GLU A 152 -12.81 5.48 -4.45
N VAL A 153 -13.29 5.52 -5.70
CA VAL A 153 -12.49 5.88 -6.87
C VAL A 153 -13.04 7.17 -7.46
N TYR A 154 -12.18 8.16 -7.65
CA TYR A 154 -12.53 9.50 -8.11
C TYR A 154 -12.34 9.71 -9.61
N SER A 155 -11.41 8.96 -10.23
CA SER A 155 -11.16 9.02 -11.69
C SER A 155 -10.71 7.66 -12.23
N GLY A 156 -10.99 7.41 -13.51
CA GLY A 156 -10.59 6.20 -14.23
C GLY A 156 -9.33 6.39 -15.09
N PRO A 157 -8.85 5.27 -15.71
CA PRO A 157 -7.67 5.29 -16.57
C PRO A 157 -7.69 6.41 -17.61
N PRO A 158 -6.51 6.92 -18.01
CA PRO A 158 -5.17 6.48 -17.62
C PRO A 158 -4.68 7.04 -16.28
N LEU A 159 -5.39 7.97 -15.66
CA LEU A 159 -5.06 8.58 -14.38
C LEU A 159 -6.13 8.21 -13.34
N VAL A 160 -5.81 7.27 -12.48
CA VAL A 160 -6.73 6.71 -11.48
C VAL A 160 -6.44 7.31 -10.12
N ALA A 161 -7.39 8.04 -9.55
CA ALA A 161 -7.31 8.57 -8.20
C ALA A 161 -8.30 7.84 -7.30
N PHE A 162 -7.85 7.35 -6.15
CA PHE A 162 -8.70 6.57 -5.25
C PHE A 162 -8.30 6.73 -3.78
N LYS A 163 -9.30 6.61 -2.91
CA LYS A 163 -9.15 6.53 -1.46
C LYS A 163 -9.12 5.07 -1.03
N TRP A 164 -8.25 4.75 -0.09
CA TRP A 164 -8.07 3.40 0.42
C TRP A 164 -8.02 3.36 1.95
N ARG A 165 -8.19 2.16 2.49
CA ARG A 165 -8.06 1.81 3.90
C ARG A 165 -7.16 0.58 4.04
N HIS A 166 -6.29 0.60 5.06
CA HIS A 166 -5.40 -0.50 5.39
C HIS A 166 -5.49 -0.76 6.90
N TRP A 167 -5.87 -1.97 7.32
CA TRP A 167 -6.15 -2.26 8.73
C TRP A 167 -5.77 -3.67 9.13
N GLY A 168 -5.50 -3.84 10.44
CA GLY A 168 -5.21 -5.14 11.06
C GLY A 168 -5.19 -5.04 12.57
N GLU A 169 -5.28 -6.17 13.25
CA GLU A 169 -5.20 -6.26 14.71
C GLU A 169 -3.74 -6.36 15.16
N MET A 170 -3.34 -5.53 16.14
CA MET A 170 -2.01 -5.61 16.77
C MET A 170 -1.95 -6.81 17.71
N LYS A 171 -1.57 -7.98 17.16
CA LYS A 171 -1.56 -9.26 17.91
C LYS A 171 -0.30 -9.54 18.68
N ARG A 172 0.81 -8.90 18.34
CA ARG A 172 2.10 -9.09 18.99
C ARG A 172 2.80 -7.75 19.17
N ASP A 173 3.80 -7.74 20.08
CA ASP A 173 4.58 -6.55 20.37
C ASP A 173 5.21 -5.97 19.11
N TYR A 174 5.13 -4.64 19.01
CA TYR A 174 5.92 -3.87 18.07
C TYR A 174 7.36 -3.75 18.61
N VAL A 175 8.34 -4.10 17.79
CA VAL A 175 9.77 -3.98 18.12
C VAL A 175 10.52 -3.48 16.90
N SER A 176 11.19 -2.33 17.04
CA SER A 176 12.00 -1.72 15.97
C SER A 176 13.14 -0.88 16.54
N LEU A 177 13.90 -0.23 15.63
CA LEU A 177 14.84 0.86 15.96
C LEU A 177 14.28 2.18 15.41
N ASN A 178 14.42 3.26 16.17
CA ASN A 178 13.99 4.60 15.79
C ASN A 178 15.07 5.35 14.99
N ASP A 179 14.81 6.63 14.68
CA ASP A 179 15.72 7.57 13.97
C ASP A 179 17.06 7.79 14.67
N LYS A 180 17.17 7.48 15.98
CA LYS A 180 18.40 7.57 16.79
C LYS A 180 19.09 6.22 16.95
N GLY A 181 18.59 5.14 16.34
CA GLY A 181 19.06 3.78 16.53
C GLY A 181 18.69 3.17 17.89
N GLU A 182 17.78 3.80 18.63
CA GLU A 182 17.30 3.30 19.92
C GLU A 182 16.19 2.26 19.71
N LYS A 183 16.20 1.22 20.55
CA LYS A 183 15.17 0.18 20.51
C LYS A 183 13.84 0.72 21.03
N VAL A 184 12.82 0.63 20.19
CA VAL A 184 11.42 0.90 20.53
C VAL A 184 10.68 -0.42 20.72
N THR A 185 10.02 -0.58 21.86
CA THR A 185 9.16 -1.75 22.13
C THR A 185 7.83 -1.27 22.67
N VAL A 186 6.74 -1.66 22.00
CA VAL A 186 5.37 -1.38 22.44
C VAL A 186 4.63 -2.71 22.60
N PRO A 187 4.11 -3.03 23.79
CA PRO A 187 3.34 -4.24 24.02
C PRO A 187 2.08 -4.30 23.14
N ALA A 188 1.72 -5.50 22.71
CA ALA A 188 0.48 -5.73 21.98
C ALA A 188 -0.73 -5.35 22.85
N HIS A 189 -1.68 -4.63 22.27
CA HIS A 189 -2.91 -4.22 22.94
C HIS A 189 -4.18 -4.81 22.33
N GLY A 190 -4.06 -5.56 21.22
CA GLY A 190 -5.19 -6.24 20.56
C GLY A 190 -6.16 -5.33 19.83
N ALA A 191 -5.95 -4.02 19.81
CA ALA A 191 -6.81 -3.11 19.06
C ALA A 191 -6.48 -3.14 17.55
N THR A 192 -7.45 -2.73 16.75
CA THR A 192 -7.27 -2.54 15.31
C THR A 192 -6.44 -1.30 15.05
N ILE A 193 -5.40 -1.47 14.25
CA ILE A 193 -4.68 -0.38 13.59
C ILE A 193 -5.36 -0.14 12.25
N ASP A 194 -5.81 1.08 12.00
CA ASP A 194 -6.63 1.44 10.84
C ASP A 194 -6.12 2.76 10.24
N ILE A 195 -5.55 2.70 9.05
CA ILE A 195 -5.02 3.86 8.35
C ILE A 195 -5.72 4.06 7.01
N GLN A 196 -5.82 5.29 6.57
CA GLN A 196 -6.39 5.66 5.30
C GLN A 196 -5.45 6.58 4.52
N GLY A 197 -5.61 6.56 3.21
CA GLY A 197 -4.86 7.44 2.33
C GLY A 197 -5.54 7.60 0.98
N VAL A 198 -4.90 8.40 0.14
CA VAL A 198 -5.28 8.63 -1.24
C VAL A 198 -4.10 8.31 -2.13
N THR A 199 -4.36 7.64 -3.24
CA THR A 199 -3.34 7.34 -4.25
C THR A 199 -3.79 7.89 -5.59
N ILE A 200 -2.85 8.46 -6.32
CA ILE A 200 -2.97 8.83 -7.72
C ILE A 200 -2.03 7.91 -8.50
N ALA A 201 -2.57 7.09 -9.38
CA ALA A 201 -1.80 6.15 -10.17
C ALA A 201 -2.03 6.39 -11.67
N ARG A 202 -0.97 6.29 -12.46
CA ARG A 202 -1.06 6.27 -13.92
C ARG A 202 -0.89 4.84 -14.41
N VAL A 203 -1.77 4.41 -15.30
CA VAL A 203 -1.68 3.10 -15.96
C VAL A 203 -1.58 3.26 -17.48
N ASN A 204 -0.91 2.30 -18.13
CA ASN A 204 -0.83 2.22 -19.58
C ASN A 204 -2.09 1.54 -20.18
N ALA A 205 -2.14 1.41 -21.51
CA ALA A 205 -3.26 0.77 -22.22
C ALA A 205 -3.45 -0.72 -21.86
N SER A 206 -2.40 -1.38 -21.35
CA SER A 206 -2.44 -2.76 -20.86
C SER A 206 -2.77 -2.85 -19.37
N MET A 207 -3.21 -1.74 -18.75
CA MET A 207 -3.55 -1.64 -17.33
C MET A 207 -2.37 -1.95 -16.38
N GLN A 208 -1.13 -1.75 -16.84
CA GLN A 208 0.07 -1.83 -16.03
C GLN A 208 0.39 -0.47 -15.41
N ILE A 209 0.86 -0.47 -14.17
CA ILE A 209 1.17 0.73 -13.41
C ILE A 209 2.43 1.40 -13.95
N GLN A 210 2.34 2.67 -14.33
CA GLN A 210 3.47 3.53 -14.73
C GLN A 210 3.95 4.41 -13.60
N SER A 211 3.04 4.93 -12.77
CA SER A 211 3.41 5.69 -11.60
C SER A 211 2.40 5.54 -10.48
N ILE A 212 2.90 5.58 -9.25
CA ILE A 212 2.09 5.65 -8.03
C ILE A 212 2.57 6.86 -7.24
N GLU A 213 1.64 7.74 -6.88
CA GLU A 213 1.86 8.79 -5.91
C GLU A 213 0.83 8.60 -4.78
N THR A 214 1.30 8.23 -3.58
CA THR A 214 0.43 7.96 -2.44
C THR A 214 0.60 8.99 -1.34
N PHE A 215 -0.52 9.40 -0.76
CA PHE A 215 -0.60 10.40 0.31
C PHE A 215 -1.26 9.78 1.52
N PHE A 216 -0.56 9.74 2.63
CA PHE A 216 -1.07 9.28 3.92
C PHE A 216 -0.16 9.78 5.05
N ASP A 217 -0.62 9.74 6.29
CA ASP A 217 0.22 10.04 7.45
C ASP A 217 0.81 8.74 8.03
N PRO A 218 2.11 8.43 7.80
CA PRO A 218 2.74 7.26 8.41
C PRO A 218 2.73 7.29 9.94
N LEU A 219 2.73 8.48 10.55
CA LEU A 219 2.72 8.63 12.00
C LEU A 219 1.37 8.24 12.61
N GLU A 220 0.28 8.32 11.84
CA GLU A 220 -1.04 7.87 12.32
C GLU A 220 -1.03 6.38 12.68
N MET A 221 -0.36 5.55 11.90
CA MET A 221 -0.16 4.14 12.23
C MET A 221 0.59 3.99 13.58
N PHE A 222 1.67 4.75 13.78
CA PHE A 222 2.46 4.68 15.01
C PHE A 222 1.72 5.23 16.22
N ARG A 223 0.89 6.27 16.07
CA ARG A 223 0.01 6.76 17.16
C ARG A 223 -0.98 5.70 17.61
N GLN A 224 -1.48 4.88 16.69
CA GLN A 224 -2.37 3.75 17.02
C GLN A 224 -1.59 2.57 17.61
N ILE A 225 -0.35 2.29 17.17
CA ILE A 225 0.53 1.29 17.76
C ILE A 225 0.89 1.68 19.21
N ALA A 226 1.16 2.95 19.47
CA ALA A 226 1.58 3.46 20.78
C ALA A 226 0.65 4.59 21.25
N PRO A 227 -0.62 4.32 21.58
CA PRO A 227 -1.61 5.35 21.91
C PRO A 227 -1.27 6.15 23.18
N ASN A 228 -0.42 5.59 24.04
CA ASN A 228 0.07 6.24 25.26
C ASN A 228 1.54 6.69 25.13
N GLY A 229 2.06 6.81 23.90
CA GLY A 229 3.48 7.07 23.63
C GLY A 229 4.38 5.85 23.80
N ILE A 230 5.68 6.04 23.59
CA ILE A 230 6.68 4.97 23.71
C ILE A 230 6.92 4.69 25.20
N PRO A 231 6.73 3.46 25.69
CA PRO A 231 7.01 3.12 27.09
C PRO A 231 8.44 3.49 27.50
N GLY A 232 8.59 4.20 28.62
CA GLY A 232 9.89 4.63 29.13
C GLY A 232 10.43 5.95 28.55
N LYS A 233 9.82 6.54 27.52
CA LYS A 233 10.07 7.92 27.12
C LYS A 233 9.14 8.84 27.92
N THR A 234 9.72 9.73 28.73
CA THR A 234 8.98 10.83 29.35
C THR A 234 8.69 11.84 28.21
N THR A 235 7.44 11.93 27.76
CA THR A 235 7.01 13.06 26.95
C THR A 235 7.11 14.30 27.83
N VAL A 236 8.07 15.17 27.56
CA VAL A 236 8.00 16.56 28.05
C VAL A 236 6.78 17.16 27.37
N ALA A 237 5.70 17.32 28.12
CA ALA A 237 4.55 18.09 27.66
C ALA A 237 5.08 19.49 27.33
N THR A 238 5.20 19.81 26.06
CA THR A 238 5.28 21.20 25.64
C THR A 238 3.96 21.80 26.02
N GLU A 239 3.92 22.59 27.11
CA GLU A 239 2.85 23.53 27.38
C GLU A 239 2.88 24.59 26.28
N GLY A 240 2.40 24.18 25.10
CA GLY A 240 2.07 25.09 24.00
C GLY A 240 0.68 25.61 24.27
N GLY A 241 0.60 26.81 24.84
CA GLY A 241 -0.64 27.57 24.86
C GLY A 241 -1.22 27.59 23.43
N ALA A 242 -2.51 27.27 23.32
CA ALA A 242 -3.25 27.43 22.09
C ALA A 242 -3.18 28.94 21.71
N GLU A 243 -2.23 29.32 20.86
CA GLU A 243 -2.30 30.58 20.15
C GLU A 243 -3.52 30.51 19.24
N ALA A 244 -4.50 31.35 19.52
CA ALA A 244 -5.71 31.47 18.73
C ALA A 244 -5.33 31.72 17.26
N CYS A 245 -5.89 30.92 16.38
CA CYS A 245 -5.70 31.05 14.94
C CYS A 245 -5.98 32.50 14.50
N PRO A 246 -5.02 33.24 13.90
CA PRO A 246 -5.17 34.67 13.59
C PRO A 246 -6.28 34.93 12.56
N PHE A 247 -6.83 33.93 11.91
CA PHE A 247 -7.91 34.06 10.92
C PHE A 247 -9.32 34.17 11.53
N LEU A 248 -9.50 34.01 12.84
CA LEU A 248 -10.80 34.14 13.50
C LEU A 248 -10.98 35.42 14.31
N ALA A 249 -9.96 36.29 14.39
CA ALA A 249 -10.02 37.59 15.03
C ALA A 249 -10.29 38.67 13.98
N GLY A 250 -11.56 38.87 13.65
CA GLY A 250 -11.95 40.01 12.82
C GLY A 250 -13.27 39.84 12.10
N LYS A 251 -14.37 40.03 12.84
CA LYS A 251 -15.62 40.62 12.35
C LYS A 251 -16.51 40.95 13.58
N GLU A 252 -16.41 42.12 14.07
CA GLU A 252 -17.53 42.90 14.59
C GLU A 252 -17.83 44.02 13.61
#